data_a18eb42d4d3727a9da189e9c4ac3d6a0
#
_entry.id   a18eb42d4d3727a9da189e9c4ac3d6a0
#
_cell.length_a   1.000
_cell.length_b   1.000
_cell.length_c   1.000
_cell.angle_alpha   90.00
_cell.angle_beta   90.00
_cell.angle_gamma   90.00
#
_symmetry.space_group_name_H-M   'P 1'
#
loop_
_entity.id
_entity.type
_entity.pdbx_description
1 polymer ?
#
loop_
_entity_poly.entity_id
_entity_poly.type
_entity_poly.pdbx_seq_one_letter_code
_entity_poly.pdbx_strand_id
1 'polypeptide(L)'
;MATETPAGGGYLDILRAPHAARLLAGTLVGRLPNGTGPVALTLFVRDQGGSYTLAGGLIAAYGVATALGQPLLGRAVDLKGQPRVQLPAAVLSALGAALLALTGIGHLGLAYAAVVVAGLFTPPLEGGLRALWPSVLGREDRVHRAYALDAVAQEVMFTVGPLLLTLLISLWSPAAALLVINALGVLGALAVVLSEPSRAWRSAPREAHWLGALRSPGLLALLGSFFFVGLALGSITVAAVAYADDRGAPAVYGWLMAALGLGALLGGVAYGARQWAGAPERRLRVLVLLLAVCYLPLILVPGPVAMTGLSVLSGVFLAPALACAFLVVDRHAPRGTVTEAFSWLVTTFGVGSALGSAVAGPAVELAGTASGFAVAGAGGLVAFAVLLATTRVLHVPTAPAAGARHAVGTDGPAAAHGEKNTP
;
A
#
# COMPACT_ATOMS: atom_id res chain seq x y z
N MET A 1 38.26 6.23 -18.48
CA MET A 1 37.90 6.93 -17.23
C MET A 1 36.45 7.35 -17.36
N ALA A 2 35.52 6.49 -16.92
CA ALA A 2 34.10 6.83 -16.86
C ALA A 2 33.91 7.59 -15.54
N THR A 3 33.49 8.84 -15.63
CA THR A 3 33.14 9.69 -14.50
C THR A 3 31.95 9.06 -13.77
N GLU A 4 32.20 8.45 -12.62
CA GLU A 4 31.13 8.08 -11.67
C GLU A 4 30.41 9.36 -11.26
N THR A 5 29.18 9.51 -11.74
CA THR A 5 28.28 10.56 -11.30
C THR A 5 27.98 10.33 -9.82
N PRO A 6 28.08 11.35 -8.94
CA PRO A 6 27.94 11.16 -7.51
C PRO A 6 26.57 10.58 -7.14
N ALA A 7 26.59 9.63 -6.21
CA ALA A 7 25.42 8.94 -5.63
C ALA A 7 24.58 9.90 -4.76
N GLY A 8 23.87 10.84 -5.38
CA GLY A 8 23.11 11.90 -4.72
C GLY A 8 21.80 12.25 -5.40
N GLY A 9 21.21 11.33 -6.16
CA GLY A 9 19.92 11.57 -6.81
C GLY A 9 18.77 11.57 -5.81
N GLY A 10 18.05 12.69 -5.67
CA GLY A 10 16.83 12.81 -4.88
C GLY A 10 15.62 12.15 -5.55
N TYR A 11 14.42 12.32 -4.97
CA TYR A 11 13.14 11.87 -5.58
C TYR A 11 12.94 12.40 -7.01
N LEU A 12 13.47 13.59 -7.33
CA LEU A 12 13.42 14.16 -8.68
C LEU A 12 14.11 13.27 -9.71
N ASP A 13 15.19 12.56 -9.36
CA ASP A 13 15.87 11.65 -10.28
C ASP A 13 15.03 10.42 -10.60
N ILE A 14 14.19 9.97 -9.63
CA ILE A 14 13.21 8.91 -9.88
C ILE A 14 12.17 9.38 -10.90
N LEU A 15 11.61 10.58 -10.68
CA LEU A 15 10.58 11.15 -11.55
C LEU A 15 11.12 11.50 -12.95
N ARG A 16 12.43 11.77 -13.10
CA ARG A 16 13.09 11.99 -14.39
C ARG A 16 13.40 10.71 -15.14
N ALA A 17 13.35 9.55 -14.47
CA ALA A 17 13.53 8.27 -15.17
C ALA A 17 12.41 8.08 -16.21
N PRO A 18 12.73 7.50 -17.39
CA PRO A 18 11.75 7.29 -18.44
C PRO A 18 10.51 6.57 -17.92
N HIS A 19 9.33 7.08 -18.24
CA HIS A 19 8.01 6.57 -17.83
C HIS A 19 7.67 6.65 -16.34
N ALA A 20 8.62 6.92 -15.42
CA ALA A 20 8.39 6.85 -13.98
C ALA A 20 7.31 7.83 -13.51
N ALA A 21 7.38 9.10 -13.89
CA ALA A 21 6.36 10.10 -13.53
C ALA A 21 4.97 9.74 -14.06
N ARG A 22 4.89 9.26 -15.32
CA ARG A 22 3.64 8.81 -15.94
C ARG A 22 3.04 7.62 -15.21
N LEU A 23 3.85 6.63 -14.86
CA LEU A 23 3.41 5.43 -14.14
C LEU A 23 2.90 5.79 -12.74
N LEU A 24 3.64 6.63 -12.01
CA LEU A 24 3.22 7.07 -10.67
C LEU A 24 1.94 7.89 -10.73
N ALA A 25 1.90 8.94 -11.56
CA ALA A 25 0.73 9.81 -11.68
C ALA A 25 -0.50 9.03 -12.19
N GLY A 26 -0.34 8.18 -13.21
CA GLY A 26 -1.41 7.33 -13.72
C GLY A 26 -1.95 6.37 -12.66
N THR A 27 -1.05 5.77 -11.85
CA THR A 27 -1.46 4.91 -10.74
C THR A 27 -2.22 5.69 -9.66
N LEU A 28 -1.75 6.87 -9.26
CA LEU A 28 -2.42 7.70 -8.25
C LEU A 28 -3.82 8.12 -8.72
N VAL A 29 -3.94 8.62 -9.95
CA VAL A 29 -5.24 8.98 -10.54
C VAL A 29 -6.13 7.75 -10.69
N GLY A 30 -5.56 6.62 -11.12
CA GLY A 30 -6.28 5.35 -11.27
C GLY A 30 -6.83 4.78 -9.95
N ARG A 31 -6.26 5.16 -8.82
CA ARG A 31 -6.65 4.74 -7.46
C ARG A 31 -7.66 5.66 -6.78
N LEU A 32 -7.94 6.84 -7.34
CA LEU A 32 -8.92 7.78 -6.76
C LEU A 32 -10.26 7.12 -6.40
N PRO A 33 -10.87 6.26 -7.25
CA PRO A 33 -12.12 5.58 -6.90
C PRO A 33 -12.02 4.76 -5.61
N ASN A 34 -10.91 4.03 -5.43
CA ASN A 34 -10.69 3.20 -4.25
C ASN A 34 -10.47 4.06 -2.99
N GLY A 35 -9.66 5.11 -3.09
CA GLY A 35 -9.35 6.00 -1.97
C GLY A 35 -10.52 6.87 -1.52
N THR A 36 -11.47 7.20 -2.41
CA THR A 36 -12.63 8.03 -2.10
C THR A 36 -13.93 7.26 -1.92
N GLY A 37 -13.94 5.97 -2.28
CA GLY A 37 -15.13 5.13 -2.37
C GLY A 37 -16.06 5.18 -1.14
N PRO A 38 -15.57 4.94 0.08
CA PRO A 38 -16.41 4.99 1.28
C PRO A 38 -17.10 6.33 1.48
N VAL A 39 -16.38 7.44 1.30
CA VAL A 39 -16.94 8.79 1.44
C VAL A 39 -17.93 9.09 0.31
N ALA A 40 -17.59 8.74 -0.94
CA ALA A 40 -18.45 8.92 -2.10
C ALA A 40 -19.78 8.17 -1.94
N LEU A 41 -19.72 6.88 -1.52
CA LEU A 41 -20.92 6.07 -1.28
C LEU A 41 -21.79 6.66 -0.16
N THR A 42 -21.17 7.10 0.94
CA THR A 42 -21.92 7.72 2.04
C THR A 42 -22.68 8.95 1.58
N LEU A 43 -22.00 9.87 0.91
CA LEU A 43 -22.60 11.15 0.46
C LEU A 43 -23.64 10.89 -0.63
N PHE A 44 -23.43 9.96 -1.54
CA PHE A 44 -24.38 9.57 -2.57
C PHE A 44 -25.68 8.99 -1.98
N VAL A 45 -25.58 8.06 -1.02
CA VAL A 45 -26.75 7.45 -0.36
C VAL A 45 -27.52 8.49 0.44
N ARG A 46 -26.82 9.38 1.14
CA ARG A 46 -27.44 10.45 1.95
C ARG A 46 -28.16 11.50 1.09
N ASP A 47 -27.60 11.86 -0.05
CA ASP A 47 -28.22 12.78 -1.04
C ASP A 47 -29.57 12.25 -1.54
N GLN A 48 -29.71 10.93 -1.65
CA GLN A 48 -30.97 10.28 -2.06
C GLN A 48 -31.90 9.95 -0.88
N GLY A 49 -31.66 10.48 0.31
CA GLY A 49 -32.49 10.25 1.49
C GLY A 49 -32.30 8.88 2.15
N GLY A 50 -31.29 8.09 1.74
CA GLY A 50 -30.96 6.82 2.34
C GLY A 50 -30.39 6.93 3.74
N SER A 51 -30.47 5.86 4.54
CA SER A 51 -29.94 5.82 5.91
C SER A 51 -28.42 5.62 5.94
N TYR A 52 -27.77 5.99 7.05
CA TYR A 52 -26.37 5.65 7.29
C TYR A 52 -26.12 4.13 7.36
N THR A 53 -27.13 3.36 7.83
CA THR A 53 -27.07 1.90 7.85
C THR A 53 -26.97 1.33 6.42
N LEU A 54 -27.75 1.88 5.47
CA LEU A 54 -27.67 1.48 4.07
C LEU A 54 -26.30 1.86 3.47
N ALA A 55 -25.81 3.07 3.73
CA ALA A 55 -24.49 3.51 3.28
C ALA A 55 -23.39 2.57 3.82
N GLY A 56 -23.43 2.25 5.11
CA GLY A 56 -22.52 1.30 5.74
C GLY A 56 -22.57 -0.10 5.12
N GLY A 57 -23.79 -0.60 4.82
CA GLY A 57 -23.97 -1.88 4.15
C GLY A 57 -23.36 -1.92 2.74
N LEU A 58 -23.56 -0.86 1.94
CA LEU A 58 -22.98 -0.75 0.60
C LEU A 58 -21.44 -0.61 0.66
N ILE A 59 -20.91 0.16 1.63
CA ILE A 59 -19.46 0.28 1.86
C ILE A 59 -18.86 -1.07 2.25
N ALA A 60 -19.51 -1.82 3.13
CA ALA A 60 -19.07 -3.14 3.54
C ALA A 60 -19.07 -4.11 2.36
N ALA A 61 -20.12 -4.12 1.53
CA ALA A 61 -20.18 -4.95 0.33
C ALA A 61 -19.08 -4.58 -0.68
N TYR A 62 -18.85 -3.29 -0.91
CA TYR A 62 -17.75 -2.79 -1.74
C TYR A 62 -16.39 -3.24 -1.20
N GLY A 63 -16.15 -3.08 0.10
CA GLY A 63 -14.90 -3.44 0.77
C GLY A 63 -14.60 -4.94 0.70
N VAL A 64 -15.59 -5.80 0.97
CA VAL A 64 -15.46 -7.26 0.85
C VAL A 64 -15.18 -7.66 -0.60
N ALA A 65 -15.91 -7.08 -1.56
CA ALA A 65 -15.70 -7.34 -2.97
C ALA A 65 -14.28 -6.92 -3.42
N THR A 66 -13.80 -5.77 -2.97
CA THR A 66 -12.43 -5.30 -3.24
C THR A 66 -11.38 -6.23 -2.60
N ALA A 67 -11.60 -6.66 -1.36
CA ALA A 67 -10.69 -7.57 -0.66
C ALA A 67 -10.55 -8.93 -1.37
N LEU A 68 -11.61 -9.41 -1.99
CA LEU A 68 -11.59 -10.63 -2.81
C LEU A 68 -11.00 -10.35 -4.21
N GLY A 69 -11.37 -9.24 -4.83
CA GLY A 69 -10.99 -8.88 -6.19
C GLY A 69 -9.49 -8.59 -6.34
N GLN A 70 -8.92 -7.85 -5.41
CA GLN A 70 -7.52 -7.40 -5.48
C GLN A 70 -6.51 -8.56 -5.66
N PRO A 71 -6.50 -9.62 -4.83
CA PRO A 71 -5.56 -10.73 -5.02
C PRO A 71 -5.85 -11.55 -6.29
N LEU A 72 -7.14 -11.74 -6.64
CA LEU A 72 -7.54 -12.48 -7.85
C LEU A 72 -7.08 -11.75 -9.12
N LEU A 73 -7.30 -10.44 -9.18
CA LEU A 73 -6.84 -9.60 -10.28
C LEU A 73 -5.31 -9.48 -10.30
N GLY A 74 -4.65 -9.37 -9.14
CA GLY A 74 -3.20 -9.40 -9.02
C GLY A 74 -2.60 -10.67 -9.61
N ARG A 75 -3.19 -11.82 -9.27
CA ARG A 75 -2.82 -13.12 -9.87
C ARG A 75 -3.08 -13.16 -11.37
N ALA A 76 -4.20 -12.61 -11.83
CA ALA A 76 -4.51 -12.54 -13.26
C ALA A 76 -3.50 -11.65 -14.01
N VAL A 77 -3.04 -10.55 -13.39
CA VAL A 77 -1.97 -9.67 -13.93
C VAL A 77 -0.66 -10.45 -14.08
N ASP A 78 -0.26 -11.20 -13.06
CA ASP A 78 0.95 -12.02 -13.11
C ASP A 78 0.88 -13.10 -14.21
N LEU A 79 -0.31 -13.63 -14.51
CA LEU A 79 -0.51 -14.67 -15.53
C LEU A 79 -0.66 -14.10 -16.95
N LYS A 80 -1.37 -12.99 -17.13
CA LYS A 80 -1.81 -12.49 -18.45
C LYS A 80 -1.13 -11.17 -18.88
N GLY A 81 -0.39 -10.53 -17.95
CA GLY A 81 0.20 -9.21 -18.14
C GLY A 81 -0.76 -8.08 -17.76
N GLN A 82 -0.18 -6.92 -17.46
CA GLN A 82 -0.91 -5.76 -16.90
C GLN A 82 -2.02 -5.23 -17.82
N PRO A 83 -1.79 -4.95 -19.13
CA PRO A 83 -2.82 -4.32 -19.95
C PRO A 83 -4.09 -5.15 -20.13
N ARG A 84 -3.92 -6.48 -20.18
CA ARG A 84 -5.04 -7.42 -20.42
C ARG A 84 -5.98 -7.57 -19.22
N VAL A 85 -5.55 -7.15 -18.04
CA VAL A 85 -6.31 -7.30 -16.79
C VAL A 85 -6.69 -5.94 -16.20
N GLN A 86 -5.72 -5.02 -16.06
CA GLN A 86 -5.97 -3.77 -15.35
C GLN A 86 -6.97 -2.86 -16.07
N LEU A 87 -6.89 -2.75 -17.40
CA LEU A 87 -7.83 -1.88 -18.14
C LEU A 87 -9.26 -2.43 -18.14
N PRO A 88 -9.51 -3.70 -18.51
CA PRO A 88 -10.87 -4.27 -18.38
C PRO A 88 -11.41 -4.19 -16.95
N ALA A 89 -10.58 -4.44 -15.94
CA ALA A 89 -10.99 -4.31 -14.56
C ALA A 89 -11.40 -2.86 -14.21
N ALA A 90 -10.59 -1.86 -14.59
CA ALA A 90 -10.93 -0.45 -14.38
C ALA A 90 -12.26 -0.05 -15.04
N VAL A 91 -12.49 -0.52 -16.28
CA VAL A 91 -13.75 -0.27 -17.01
C VAL A 91 -14.93 -0.94 -16.30
N LEU A 92 -14.82 -2.21 -15.91
CA LEU A 92 -15.89 -2.92 -15.20
C LEU A 92 -16.18 -2.28 -13.84
N SER A 93 -15.16 -1.86 -13.10
CA SER A 93 -15.33 -1.11 -11.85
C SER A 93 -16.09 0.20 -12.09
N ALA A 94 -15.69 0.97 -13.11
CA ALA A 94 -16.35 2.21 -13.47
C ALA A 94 -17.79 2.00 -13.95
N LEU A 95 -18.08 0.91 -14.69
CA LEU A 95 -19.44 0.55 -15.09
C LEU A 95 -20.31 0.18 -13.88
N GLY A 96 -19.76 -0.52 -12.89
CA GLY A 96 -20.46 -0.77 -11.62
C GLY A 96 -20.82 0.53 -10.90
N ALA A 97 -19.86 1.45 -10.77
CA ALA A 97 -20.12 2.76 -10.18
C ALA A 97 -21.11 3.60 -10.99
N ALA A 98 -21.04 3.55 -12.33
CA ALA A 98 -21.99 4.24 -13.22
C ALA A 98 -23.40 3.65 -13.10
N LEU A 99 -23.53 2.32 -12.99
CA LEU A 99 -24.82 1.68 -12.75
C LEU A 99 -25.44 2.20 -11.46
N LEU A 100 -24.69 2.26 -10.35
CA LEU A 100 -25.17 2.83 -9.10
C LEU A 100 -25.59 4.29 -9.25
N ALA A 101 -24.73 5.11 -9.89
CA ALA A 101 -24.99 6.55 -10.06
C ALA A 101 -26.27 6.83 -10.88
N LEU A 102 -26.57 6.00 -11.88
CA LEU A 102 -27.72 6.16 -12.78
C LEU A 102 -29.01 5.56 -12.22
N THR A 103 -28.94 4.45 -11.47
CA THR A 103 -30.13 3.74 -10.95
C THR A 103 -30.49 4.18 -9.53
N GLY A 104 -29.56 4.78 -8.82
CA GLY A 104 -29.78 5.20 -7.43
C GLY A 104 -29.95 4.01 -6.46
N ILE A 105 -30.54 4.34 -5.31
CA ILE A 105 -30.79 3.35 -4.23
C ILE A 105 -32.23 2.81 -4.24
N GLY A 106 -33.07 3.18 -5.22
CA GLY A 106 -34.46 2.74 -5.29
C GLY A 106 -34.64 1.21 -5.40
N HIS A 107 -33.67 0.52 -6.01
CA HIS A 107 -33.62 -0.92 -6.10
C HIS A 107 -32.39 -1.47 -5.36
N LEU A 108 -32.55 -1.83 -4.10
CA LEU A 108 -31.44 -2.24 -3.22
C LEU A 108 -30.60 -3.39 -3.81
N GLY A 109 -31.25 -4.40 -4.39
CA GLY A 109 -30.53 -5.52 -5.02
C GLY A 109 -29.60 -5.05 -6.15
N LEU A 110 -30.02 -4.08 -6.95
CA LEU A 110 -29.21 -3.52 -8.03
C LEU A 110 -28.09 -2.63 -7.48
N ALA A 111 -28.37 -1.84 -6.43
CA ALA A 111 -27.37 -1.02 -5.77
C ALA A 111 -26.24 -1.89 -5.16
N TYR A 112 -26.59 -2.99 -4.47
CA TYR A 112 -25.61 -3.95 -3.95
C TYR A 112 -24.84 -4.63 -5.08
N ALA A 113 -25.49 -5.10 -6.15
CA ALA A 113 -24.81 -5.69 -7.29
C ALA A 113 -23.83 -4.71 -7.94
N ALA A 114 -24.22 -3.45 -8.10
CA ALA A 114 -23.40 -2.38 -8.66
C ALA A 114 -22.12 -2.14 -7.85
N VAL A 115 -22.22 -2.01 -6.52
CA VAL A 115 -21.04 -1.80 -5.66
C VAL A 115 -20.16 -3.06 -5.55
N VAL A 116 -20.76 -4.25 -5.60
CA VAL A 116 -19.99 -5.51 -5.65
C VAL A 116 -19.19 -5.61 -6.94
N VAL A 117 -19.77 -5.27 -8.09
CA VAL A 117 -19.03 -5.22 -9.36
C VAL A 117 -17.93 -4.16 -9.31
N ALA A 118 -18.24 -2.95 -8.82
CA ALA A 118 -17.25 -1.89 -8.68
C ALA A 118 -16.06 -2.30 -7.80
N GLY A 119 -16.33 -2.93 -6.66
CA GLY A 119 -15.31 -3.40 -5.74
C GLY A 119 -14.49 -4.58 -6.28
N LEU A 120 -15.17 -5.62 -6.79
CA LEU A 120 -14.53 -6.86 -7.27
C LEU A 120 -13.54 -6.58 -8.42
N PHE A 121 -13.88 -5.62 -9.29
CA PHE A 121 -13.06 -5.24 -10.42
C PHE A 121 -12.16 -4.01 -10.15
N THR A 122 -11.98 -3.58 -8.91
CA THR A 122 -10.99 -2.55 -8.58
C THR A 122 -9.60 -2.99 -9.05
N PRO A 123 -8.98 -2.29 -10.04
CA PRO A 123 -7.74 -2.76 -10.66
C PRO A 123 -6.57 -2.70 -9.68
N PRO A 124 -5.67 -3.72 -9.65
CA PRO A 124 -4.51 -3.77 -8.76
C PRO A 124 -3.36 -2.89 -9.30
N LEU A 125 -3.61 -1.59 -9.48
CA LEU A 125 -2.64 -0.65 -10.05
C LEU A 125 -1.42 -0.45 -9.15
N GLU A 126 -1.60 -0.50 -7.83
CA GLU A 126 -0.51 -0.39 -6.84
C GLU A 126 0.47 -1.55 -6.98
N GLY A 127 -0.05 -2.78 -6.93
CA GLY A 127 0.77 -3.98 -7.08
C GLY A 127 1.46 -4.01 -8.45
N GLY A 128 0.75 -3.58 -9.49
CA GLY A 128 1.30 -3.46 -10.83
C GLY A 128 2.43 -2.45 -10.94
N LEU A 129 2.30 -1.25 -10.36
CA LEU A 129 3.35 -0.24 -10.32
C LEU A 129 4.59 -0.74 -9.58
N ARG A 130 4.38 -1.33 -8.39
CA ARG A 130 5.48 -1.87 -7.57
C ARG A 130 6.24 -2.97 -8.28
N ALA A 131 5.54 -3.83 -9.03
CA ALA A 131 6.16 -4.87 -9.86
C ALA A 131 6.97 -4.29 -11.04
N LEU A 132 6.69 -3.06 -11.49
CA LEU A 132 7.42 -2.39 -12.57
C LEU A 132 8.71 -1.69 -12.10
N TRP A 133 8.79 -1.23 -10.84
CA TRP A 133 9.93 -0.43 -10.38
C TRP A 133 11.29 -1.07 -10.61
N PRO A 134 11.51 -2.38 -10.35
CA PRO A 134 12.80 -3.01 -10.61
C PRO A 134 13.21 -2.95 -12.10
N SER A 135 12.28 -3.13 -13.03
CA SER A 135 12.56 -3.09 -14.46
C SER A 135 12.74 -1.66 -15.00
N VAL A 136 12.04 -0.67 -14.46
CA VAL A 136 12.12 0.74 -14.88
C VAL A 136 13.39 1.42 -14.36
N LEU A 137 13.80 1.12 -13.14
CA LEU A 137 14.87 1.83 -12.44
C LEU A 137 16.20 1.08 -12.43
N GLY A 138 16.18 -0.25 -12.54
CA GLY A 138 17.36 -1.12 -12.72
C GLY A 138 18.32 -1.22 -11.54
N ARG A 139 18.29 -0.28 -10.58
CA ARG A 139 19.20 -0.21 -9.43
C ARG A 139 18.42 -0.32 -8.12
N GLU A 140 18.88 -1.15 -7.18
CA GLU A 140 18.23 -1.40 -5.89
C GLU A 140 18.03 -0.10 -5.06
N ASP A 141 19.00 0.81 -5.06
CA ASP A 141 18.90 2.08 -4.35
C ASP A 141 17.82 3.01 -4.91
N ARG A 142 17.59 2.98 -6.23
CA ARG A 142 16.49 3.70 -6.89
C ARG A 142 15.14 3.05 -6.62
N VAL A 143 15.05 1.73 -6.65
CA VAL A 143 13.83 0.97 -6.32
C VAL A 143 13.42 1.23 -4.87
N HIS A 144 14.37 1.23 -3.93
CA HIS A 144 14.11 1.59 -2.54
C HIS A 144 13.47 2.99 -2.40
N ARG A 145 14.03 3.98 -3.10
CA ARG A 145 13.49 5.35 -3.11
C ARG A 145 12.13 5.43 -3.79
N ALA A 146 11.90 4.66 -4.84
CA ALA A 146 10.60 4.59 -5.53
C ALA A 146 9.51 4.03 -4.61
N TYR A 147 9.79 3.00 -3.83
CA TYR A 147 8.85 2.49 -2.83
C TYR A 147 8.56 3.50 -1.72
N ALA A 148 9.57 4.27 -1.28
CA ALA A 148 9.35 5.36 -0.33
C ALA A 148 8.50 6.48 -0.94
N LEU A 149 8.74 6.83 -2.21
CA LEU A 149 7.96 7.83 -2.94
C LEU A 149 6.50 7.35 -3.13
N ASP A 150 6.28 6.08 -3.46
CA ASP A 150 4.93 5.50 -3.60
C ASP A 150 4.18 5.53 -2.26
N ALA A 151 4.84 5.18 -1.15
CA ALA A 151 4.24 5.26 0.18
C ALA A 151 3.84 6.70 0.55
N VAL A 152 4.72 7.67 0.30
CA VAL A 152 4.43 9.10 0.52
C VAL A 152 3.29 9.59 -0.38
N ALA A 153 3.31 9.23 -1.67
CA ALA A 153 2.28 9.61 -2.63
C ALA A 153 0.91 9.02 -2.26
N GLN A 154 0.89 7.84 -1.65
CA GLN A 154 -0.32 7.24 -1.12
C GLN A 154 -0.94 8.08 0.00
N GLU A 155 -0.15 8.60 0.94
CA GLU A 155 -0.65 9.49 2.01
C GLU A 155 -1.21 10.80 1.45
N VAL A 156 -0.54 11.38 0.44
CA VAL A 156 -1.04 12.56 -0.27
C VAL A 156 -2.39 12.25 -0.95
N MET A 157 -2.53 11.09 -1.59
CA MET A 157 -3.78 10.69 -2.24
C MET A 157 -4.93 10.54 -1.23
N PHE A 158 -4.69 9.93 -0.06
CA PHE A 158 -5.72 9.81 0.98
C PHE A 158 -6.14 11.15 1.59
N THR A 159 -5.27 12.15 1.53
CA THR A 159 -5.59 13.52 1.97
C THR A 159 -6.31 14.31 0.86
N VAL A 160 -5.78 14.30 -0.35
CA VAL A 160 -6.29 15.10 -1.48
C VAL A 160 -7.54 14.49 -2.09
N GLY A 161 -7.66 13.16 -2.11
CA GLY A 161 -8.79 12.46 -2.72
C GLY A 161 -10.16 12.89 -2.17
N PRO A 162 -10.39 12.83 -0.85
CA PRO A 162 -11.63 13.31 -0.25
C PRO A 162 -11.91 14.81 -0.49
N LEU A 163 -10.87 15.65 -0.51
CA LEU A 163 -11.02 17.07 -0.83
C LEU A 163 -11.47 17.28 -2.27
N LEU A 164 -10.87 16.56 -3.22
CA LEU A 164 -11.29 16.55 -4.62
C LEU A 164 -12.73 16.07 -4.76
N LEU A 165 -13.11 14.99 -4.08
CA LEU A 165 -14.49 14.49 -4.07
C LEU A 165 -15.46 15.55 -3.57
N THR A 166 -15.17 16.20 -2.44
CA THR A 166 -16.01 17.26 -1.86
C THR A 166 -16.15 18.44 -2.83
N LEU A 167 -15.06 18.85 -3.49
CA LEU A 167 -15.09 19.88 -4.52
C LEU A 167 -16.00 19.47 -5.69
N LEU A 168 -15.89 18.26 -6.20
CA LEU A 168 -16.72 17.76 -7.30
C LEU A 168 -18.21 17.73 -6.92
N ILE A 169 -18.53 17.34 -5.68
CA ILE A 169 -19.90 17.35 -5.16
C ILE A 169 -20.44 18.77 -5.06
N SER A 170 -19.64 19.73 -4.59
CA SER A 170 -20.06 21.13 -4.47
C SER A 170 -20.28 21.81 -5.82
N LEU A 171 -19.57 21.38 -6.86
CA LEU A 171 -19.70 21.92 -8.21
C LEU A 171 -20.87 21.30 -8.99
N TRP A 172 -21.21 20.04 -8.70
CA TRP A 172 -22.23 19.28 -9.44
C TRP A 172 -23.19 18.54 -8.49
N SER A 173 -22.99 17.22 -8.33
CA SER A 173 -23.79 16.38 -7.46
C SER A 173 -22.98 15.17 -7.01
N PRO A 174 -23.41 14.43 -5.96
CA PRO A 174 -22.75 13.19 -5.55
C PRO A 174 -22.70 12.13 -6.66
N ALA A 175 -23.77 12.02 -7.46
CA ALA A 175 -23.82 11.11 -8.61
C ALA A 175 -22.81 11.50 -9.69
N ALA A 176 -22.74 12.79 -10.07
CA ALA A 176 -21.77 13.28 -11.04
C ALA A 176 -20.33 13.13 -10.54
N ALA A 177 -20.07 13.42 -9.26
CA ALA A 177 -18.76 13.24 -8.65
C ALA A 177 -18.32 11.76 -8.70
N LEU A 178 -19.24 10.82 -8.42
CA LEU A 178 -18.98 9.39 -8.52
C LEU A 178 -18.59 8.99 -9.96
N LEU A 179 -19.30 9.50 -10.97
CA LEU A 179 -18.99 9.25 -12.38
C LEU A 179 -17.63 9.83 -12.78
N VAL A 180 -17.35 11.09 -12.42
CA VAL A 180 -16.10 11.78 -12.76
C VAL A 180 -14.89 11.07 -12.13
N ILE A 181 -14.96 10.72 -10.85
CA ILE A 181 -13.85 10.05 -10.15
C ILE A 181 -13.59 8.68 -10.78
N ASN A 182 -14.63 7.92 -11.14
CA ASN A 182 -14.44 6.63 -11.80
C ASN A 182 -13.93 6.78 -13.25
N ALA A 183 -14.35 7.80 -13.98
CA ALA A 183 -13.77 8.13 -15.28
C ALA A 183 -12.28 8.50 -15.18
N LEU A 184 -11.89 9.31 -14.18
CA LEU A 184 -10.49 9.59 -13.87
C LEU A 184 -9.73 8.29 -13.53
N GLY A 185 -10.38 7.38 -12.78
CA GLY A 185 -9.84 6.06 -12.48
C GLY A 185 -9.47 5.27 -13.74
N VAL A 186 -10.38 5.23 -14.72
CA VAL A 186 -10.14 4.59 -16.04
C VAL A 186 -9.02 5.29 -16.80
N LEU A 187 -9.00 6.63 -16.83
CA LEU A 187 -7.96 7.41 -17.50
C LEU A 187 -6.58 7.16 -16.88
N GLY A 188 -6.52 7.07 -15.54
CA GLY A 188 -5.29 6.72 -14.82
C GLY A 188 -4.81 5.31 -15.17
N ALA A 189 -5.71 4.33 -15.17
CA ALA A 189 -5.39 2.97 -15.60
C ALA A 189 -4.91 2.93 -17.05
N LEU A 190 -5.57 3.66 -17.94
CA LEU A 190 -5.18 3.78 -19.36
C LEU A 190 -3.77 4.39 -19.52
N ALA A 191 -3.45 5.44 -18.74
CA ALA A 191 -2.12 6.04 -18.73
C ALA A 191 -1.02 5.05 -18.33
N VAL A 192 -1.32 4.15 -17.38
CA VAL A 192 -0.39 3.08 -16.95
C VAL A 192 -0.26 2.02 -18.03
N VAL A 193 -1.37 1.43 -18.50
CA VAL A 193 -1.33 0.27 -19.40
C VAL A 193 -0.82 0.60 -20.81
N LEU A 194 -0.94 1.85 -21.26
CA LEU A 194 -0.38 2.32 -22.52
C LEU A 194 1.12 2.64 -22.45
N SER A 195 1.72 2.63 -21.24
CA SER A 195 3.17 2.82 -21.10
C SER A 195 3.93 1.60 -21.66
N GLU A 196 5.11 1.84 -22.22
CA GLU A 196 5.96 0.77 -22.74
C GLU A 196 6.34 -0.25 -21.64
N PRO A 197 6.78 0.16 -20.43
CA PRO A 197 7.11 -0.78 -19.36
C PRO A 197 5.94 -1.70 -19.02
N SER A 198 4.71 -1.17 -18.91
CA SER A 198 3.52 -1.99 -18.61
C SER A 198 3.18 -2.98 -19.72
N ARG A 199 3.33 -2.57 -20.99
CA ARG A 199 3.08 -3.45 -22.15
C ARG A 199 4.15 -4.53 -22.33
N ALA A 200 5.39 -4.19 -22.05
CA ALA A 200 6.52 -5.12 -22.14
C ALA A 200 6.62 -6.06 -20.94
N TRP A 201 6.09 -5.65 -19.79
CA TRP A 201 6.22 -6.41 -18.56
C TRP A 201 5.60 -7.81 -18.65
N ARG A 202 6.36 -8.78 -18.20
CA ARG A 202 5.93 -10.16 -18.03
C ARG A 202 6.45 -10.64 -16.69
N SER A 203 5.60 -11.36 -15.97
CA SER A 203 6.03 -12.03 -14.74
C SER A 203 7.04 -13.14 -15.07
N ALA A 204 7.95 -13.40 -14.14
CA ALA A 204 8.88 -14.54 -14.28
C ALA A 204 8.11 -15.86 -14.43
N PRO A 205 8.70 -16.88 -15.08
CA PRO A 205 8.09 -18.22 -15.13
C PRO A 205 7.68 -18.69 -13.74
N ARG A 206 6.44 -19.16 -13.64
CA ARG A 206 5.80 -19.53 -12.38
C ARG A 206 5.75 -21.05 -12.25
N GLU A 207 6.06 -21.56 -11.05
CA GLU A 207 5.66 -22.91 -10.69
C GLU A 207 4.14 -22.95 -10.47
N ALA A 208 3.45 -23.90 -11.11
CA ALA A 208 2.02 -24.07 -10.95
C ALA A 208 1.69 -24.50 -9.51
N HIS A 209 1.13 -23.59 -8.72
CA HIS A 209 0.68 -23.86 -7.36
C HIS A 209 -0.59 -23.08 -7.06
N TRP A 210 -1.59 -23.76 -6.46
CA TRP A 210 -2.90 -23.16 -6.21
C TRP A 210 -2.87 -22.03 -5.20
N LEU A 211 -1.96 -22.08 -4.19
CA LEU A 211 -1.76 -21.02 -3.19
C LEU A 211 -1.10 -19.75 -3.75
N GLY A 212 -0.47 -19.81 -4.92
CA GLY A 212 0.16 -18.65 -5.53
C GLY A 212 1.20 -17.98 -4.62
N ALA A 213 1.01 -16.69 -4.36
CA ALA A 213 1.88 -15.90 -3.48
C ALA A 213 1.88 -16.40 -2.02
N LEU A 214 0.74 -16.92 -1.54
CA LEU A 214 0.57 -17.37 -0.16
C LEU A 214 1.37 -18.62 0.22
N ARG A 215 2.05 -19.27 -0.74
CA ARG A 215 2.98 -20.38 -0.42
C ARG A 215 4.26 -19.95 0.29
N SER A 216 4.56 -18.64 0.30
CA SER A 216 5.75 -18.11 0.99
C SER A 216 5.46 -17.87 2.47
N PRO A 217 6.12 -18.59 3.37
CA PRO A 217 5.95 -18.35 4.81
C PRO A 217 6.43 -16.97 5.24
N GLY A 218 7.48 -16.41 4.59
CA GLY A 218 7.95 -15.05 4.84
C GLY A 218 6.92 -14.00 4.44
N LEU A 219 6.22 -14.20 3.30
CA LEU A 219 5.12 -13.34 2.91
C LEU A 219 3.96 -13.44 3.91
N LEU A 220 3.56 -14.66 4.33
CA LEU A 220 2.49 -14.82 5.33
C LEU A 220 2.80 -14.12 6.65
N ALA A 221 4.04 -14.19 7.12
CA ALA A 221 4.48 -13.48 8.32
C ALA A 221 4.34 -11.95 8.16
N LEU A 222 4.72 -11.43 7.01
CA LEU A 222 4.58 -10.02 6.68
C LEU A 222 3.10 -9.60 6.62
N LEU A 223 2.26 -10.37 5.92
CA LEU A 223 0.83 -10.12 5.82
C LEU A 223 0.17 -10.12 7.19
N GLY A 224 0.51 -11.09 8.05
CA GLY A 224 0.02 -11.15 9.44
C GLY A 224 0.40 -9.91 10.25
N SER A 225 1.64 -9.42 10.14
CA SER A 225 2.06 -8.18 10.79
C SER A 225 1.27 -6.97 10.27
N PHE A 226 1.15 -6.82 8.95
CA PHE A 226 0.47 -5.67 8.34
C PHE A 226 -1.05 -5.69 8.51
N PHE A 227 -1.65 -6.85 8.74
CA PHE A 227 -3.04 -6.94 9.22
C PHE A 227 -3.20 -6.18 10.55
N PHE A 228 -2.29 -6.36 11.50
CA PHE A 228 -2.36 -5.67 12.80
C PHE A 228 -1.94 -4.20 12.72
N VAL A 229 -1.06 -3.82 11.77
CA VAL A 229 -0.80 -2.40 11.47
C VAL A 229 -2.07 -1.74 10.94
N GLY A 230 -2.78 -2.40 10.02
CA GLY A 230 -4.08 -1.95 9.54
C GLY A 230 -5.09 -1.82 10.68
N LEU A 231 -5.20 -2.84 11.54
CA LEU A 231 -6.08 -2.83 12.71
C LEU A 231 -5.81 -1.61 13.62
N ALA A 232 -4.53 -1.31 13.87
CA ALA A 232 -4.16 -0.13 14.65
C ALA A 232 -4.66 1.18 14.00
N LEU A 233 -4.50 1.34 12.68
CA LEU A 233 -4.95 2.54 11.97
C LEU A 233 -6.47 2.68 11.93
N GLY A 234 -7.20 1.59 11.70
CA GLY A 234 -8.66 1.59 11.78
C GLY A 234 -9.16 2.01 13.16
N SER A 235 -8.51 1.51 14.22
CA SER A 235 -8.81 1.89 15.59
C SER A 235 -8.53 3.36 15.89
N ILE A 236 -7.38 3.90 15.40
CA ILE A 236 -7.03 5.33 15.54
C ILE A 236 -8.11 6.20 14.89
N THR A 237 -8.61 5.80 13.71
CA THR A 237 -9.64 6.55 12.99
C THR A 237 -10.92 6.71 13.82
N VAL A 238 -11.43 5.61 14.42
CA VAL A 238 -12.62 5.63 15.27
C VAL A 238 -12.37 6.39 16.55
N ALA A 239 -11.24 6.13 17.22
CA ALA A 239 -10.88 6.81 18.46
C ALA A 239 -10.69 8.34 18.26
N ALA A 240 -10.19 8.78 17.09
CA ALA A 240 -10.07 10.18 16.76
C ALA A 240 -11.43 10.86 16.54
N VAL A 241 -12.42 10.16 15.97
CA VAL A 241 -13.80 10.65 15.89
C VAL A 241 -14.37 10.84 17.30
N ALA A 242 -14.29 9.81 18.16
CA ALA A 242 -14.75 9.89 19.53
C ALA A 242 -14.06 11.02 20.32
N TYR A 243 -12.76 11.18 20.11
CA TYR A 243 -11.98 12.28 20.71
C TYR A 243 -12.52 13.66 20.32
N ALA A 244 -12.92 13.84 19.05
CA ALA A 244 -13.49 15.08 18.56
C ALA A 244 -14.91 15.32 19.12
N ASP A 245 -15.72 14.26 19.22
CA ASP A 245 -17.07 14.29 19.73
C ASP A 245 -17.10 14.62 21.25
N ASP A 246 -16.22 14.01 22.06
CA ASP A 246 -16.08 14.29 23.49
C ASP A 246 -15.78 15.77 23.77
N ARG A 247 -15.26 16.50 22.80
CA ARG A 247 -14.93 17.94 22.91
C ARG A 247 -15.92 18.86 22.23
N GLY A 248 -16.97 18.33 21.61
CA GLY A 248 -17.93 19.10 20.83
C GLY A 248 -17.29 19.86 19.66
N ALA A 249 -16.18 19.36 19.13
CA ALA A 249 -15.35 20.02 18.11
C ALA A 249 -15.05 19.08 16.91
N PRO A 250 -16.01 18.84 16.01
CA PRO A 250 -15.86 17.89 14.89
C PRO A 250 -14.64 18.16 14.00
N ALA A 251 -14.22 19.43 13.87
CA ALA A 251 -13.04 19.80 13.09
C ALA A 251 -11.72 19.18 13.63
N VAL A 252 -11.68 18.84 14.92
CA VAL A 252 -10.49 18.22 15.55
C VAL A 252 -10.16 16.88 14.93
N TYR A 253 -11.15 16.08 14.53
CA TYR A 253 -10.91 14.85 13.78
C TYR A 253 -10.05 15.09 12.54
N GLY A 254 -10.44 16.07 11.72
CA GLY A 254 -9.69 16.43 10.51
C GLY A 254 -8.25 16.86 10.82
N TRP A 255 -8.05 17.63 11.89
CA TRP A 255 -6.71 18.04 12.34
C TRP A 255 -5.85 16.86 12.76
N LEU A 256 -6.40 15.92 13.51
CA LEU A 256 -5.66 14.73 13.94
C LEU A 256 -5.26 13.83 12.76
N MET A 257 -6.16 13.63 11.79
CA MET A 257 -5.87 12.85 10.59
C MET A 257 -4.85 13.56 9.68
N ALA A 258 -4.96 14.86 9.52
CA ALA A 258 -3.97 15.66 8.78
C ALA A 258 -2.60 15.64 9.47
N ALA A 259 -2.55 15.70 10.81
CA ALA A 259 -1.34 15.61 11.59
C ALA A 259 -0.66 14.23 11.44
N LEU A 260 -1.44 13.14 11.49
CA LEU A 260 -0.93 11.78 11.26
C LEU A 260 -0.36 11.65 9.84
N GLY A 261 -1.09 12.14 8.83
CA GLY A 261 -0.64 12.16 7.43
C GLY A 261 0.63 13.01 7.24
N LEU A 262 0.74 14.17 7.91
CA LEU A 262 1.95 15.00 7.90
C LEU A 262 3.14 14.24 8.50
N GLY A 263 2.93 13.53 9.61
CA GLY A 263 3.96 12.66 10.19
C GLY A 263 4.43 11.61 9.19
N ALA A 264 3.50 10.91 8.53
CA ALA A 264 3.81 9.90 7.53
C ALA A 264 4.57 10.48 6.33
N LEU A 265 4.16 11.66 5.85
CA LEU A 265 4.85 12.39 4.79
C LEU A 265 6.31 12.72 5.19
N LEU A 266 6.52 13.34 6.34
CA LEU A 266 7.85 13.71 6.82
C LEU A 266 8.75 12.48 7.02
N GLY A 267 8.22 11.44 7.67
CA GLY A 267 8.93 10.18 7.89
C GLY A 267 9.27 9.47 6.59
N GLY A 268 8.35 9.40 5.65
CA GLY A 268 8.55 8.79 4.33
C GLY A 268 9.60 9.50 3.50
N VAL A 269 9.55 10.85 3.47
CA VAL A 269 10.57 11.67 2.78
C VAL A 269 11.95 11.45 3.40
N ALA A 270 12.06 11.52 4.73
CA ALA A 270 13.32 11.30 5.43
C ALA A 270 13.87 9.89 5.22
N TYR A 271 13.01 8.88 5.22
CA TYR A 271 13.37 7.47 4.98
C TYR A 271 13.93 7.25 3.59
N GLY A 272 13.27 7.76 2.56
CA GLY A 272 13.69 7.59 1.17
C GLY A 272 14.89 8.43 0.77
N ALA A 273 15.17 9.54 1.48
CA ALA A 273 16.36 10.37 1.26
C ALA A 273 17.65 9.70 1.75
N ARG A 274 17.54 8.68 2.63
CA ARG A 274 18.69 7.99 3.22
C ARG A 274 18.97 6.66 2.54
N GLN A 275 20.25 6.37 2.30
CA GLN A 275 20.68 5.02 1.93
C GLN A 275 20.77 4.15 3.19
N TRP A 276 20.16 2.97 3.11
CA TRP A 276 20.08 2.05 4.23
C TRP A 276 20.92 0.80 3.96
N ALA A 277 21.90 0.55 4.81
CA ALA A 277 22.65 -0.69 4.79
C ALA A 277 21.91 -1.80 5.55
N GLY A 278 22.18 -3.07 5.21
CA GLY A 278 21.66 -4.24 5.90
C GLY A 278 20.32 -4.76 5.39
N ALA A 279 19.86 -5.86 5.99
CA ALA A 279 18.67 -6.57 5.58
C ALA A 279 17.38 -5.76 5.86
N PRO A 280 16.49 -5.60 4.87
CA PRO A 280 15.25 -4.87 5.04
C PRO A 280 14.33 -5.49 6.09
N GLU A 281 14.38 -6.80 6.31
CA GLU A 281 13.59 -7.51 7.32
C GLU A 281 13.93 -7.06 8.75
N ARG A 282 15.23 -6.84 9.05
CA ARG A 282 15.65 -6.29 10.35
C ARG A 282 15.18 -4.85 10.52
N ARG A 283 15.32 -4.05 9.48
CA ARG A 283 14.88 -2.65 9.47
C ARG A 283 13.39 -2.53 9.65
N LEU A 284 12.60 -3.39 8.98
CA LEU A 284 11.14 -3.44 9.11
C LEU A 284 10.71 -3.69 10.55
N ARG A 285 11.38 -4.62 11.26
CA ARG A 285 11.09 -4.86 12.69
C ARG A 285 11.30 -3.62 13.54
N VAL A 286 12.39 -2.90 13.31
CA VAL A 286 12.65 -1.65 14.05
C VAL A 286 11.60 -0.60 13.73
N LEU A 287 11.23 -0.44 12.46
CA LEU A 287 10.22 0.55 12.04
C LEU A 287 8.83 0.23 12.62
N VAL A 288 8.43 -1.04 12.61
CA VAL A 288 7.14 -1.46 13.20
C VAL A 288 7.16 -1.35 14.74
N LEU A 289 8.29 -1.62 15.40
CA LEU A 289 8.44 -1.37 16.83
C LEU A 289 8.28 0.13 17.16
N LEU A 290 8.98 0.99 16.42
CA LEU A 290 8.90 2.45 16.61
C LEU A 290 7.47 2.96 16.34
N LEU A 291 6.81 2.44 15.30
CA LEU A 291 5.41 2.73 15.01
C LEU A 291 4.50 2.33 16.18
N ALA A 292 4.66 1.12 16.72
CA ALA A 292 3.89 0.64 17.87
C ALA A 292 4.12 1.51 19.11
N VAL A 293 5.37 1.85 19.41
CA VAL A 293 5.72 2.71 20.54
C VAL A 293 5.12 4.10 20.38
N CYS A 294 5.09 4.66 19.16
CA CYS A 294 4.48 5.98 18.91
C CYS A 294 2.95 5.97 19.03
N TYR A 295 2.28 4.82 18.92
CA TYR A 295 0.83 4.72 19.15
C TYR A 295 0.45 4.72 20.64
N LEU A 296 1.33 4.25 21.53
CA LEU A 296 1.02 4.12 22.97
C LEU A 296 0.66 5.46 23.64
N PRO A 297 1.36 6.59 23.40
CA PRO A 297 1.03 7.86 24.06
C PRO A 297 -0.36 8.41 23.71
N LEU A 298 -0.98 7.98 22.60
CA LEU A 298 -2.34 8.38 22.24
C LEU A 298 -3.37 7.96 23.30
N ILE A 299 -3.09 6.89 24.06
CA ILE A 299 -3.94 6.37 25.16
C ILE A 299 -4.14 7.42 26.27
N LEU A 300 -3.21 8.34 26.43
CA LEU A 300 -3.27 9.39 27.45
C LEU A 300 -4.37 10.43 27.18
N VAL A 301 -4.91 10.47 25.96
CA VAL A 301 -5.99 11.38 25.54
C VAL A 301 -5.76 12.82 26.01
N PRO A 302 -4.59 13.42 25.77
CA PRO A 302 -4.26 14.76 26.27
C PRO A 302 -5.10 15.85 25.57
N GLY A 303 -4.89 17.13 25.95
CA GLY A 303 -5.52 18.26 25.29
C GLY A 303 -5.20 18.33 23.78
N PRO A 304 -6.00 19.09 22.95
CA PRO A 304 -5.95 19.03 21.49
C PRO A 304 -4.58 19.34 20.89
N VAL A 305 -3.83 20.27 21.44
CA VAL A 305 -2.48 20.64 20.94
C VAL A 305 -1.50 19.48 21.11
N ALA A 306 -1.48 18.88 22.32
CA ALA A 306 -0.59 17.75 22.59
C ALA A 306 -1.02 16.51 21.78
N MET A 307 -2.34 16.27 21.63
CA MET A 307 -2.88 15.18 20.82
C MET A 307 -2.52 15.32 19.36
N THR A 308 -2.53 16.54 18.80
CA THR A 308 -2.08 16.83 17.44
C THR A 308 -0.59 16.49 17.29
N GLY A 309 0.25 16.90 18.24
CA GLY A 309 1.68 16.56 18.25
C GLY A 309 1.93 15.04 18.31
N LEU A 310 1.16 14.32 19.14
CA LEU A 310 1.21 12.85 19.23
C LEU A 310 0.74 12.19 17.93
N SER A 311 -0.27 12.75 17.25
CA SER A 311 -0.73 12.27 15.95
C SER A 311 0.35 12.40 14.87
N VAL A 312 1.09 13.54 14.83
CA VAL A 312 2.26 13.68 13.94
C VAL A 312 3.28 12.59 14.25
N LEU A 313 3.65 12.42 15.54
CA LEU A 313 4.62 11.41 15.96
C LEU A 313 4.19 9.99 15.57
N SER A 314 2.90 9.67 15.72
CA SER A 314 2.31 8.38 15.37
C SER A 314 2.41 8.09 13.86
N GLY A 315 2.35 9.13 13.01
CA GLY A 315 2.50 8.97 11.57
C GLY A 315 3.93 8.73 11.09
N VAL A 316 4.95 9.26 11.81
CA VAL A 316 6.34 9.33 11.30
C VAL A 316 6.90 8.00 10.80
N PHE A 317 6.55 6.88 11.41
CA PHE A 317 7.07 5.57 11.01
C PHE A 317 6.14 4.79 10.09
N LEU A 318 4.95 5.29 9.76
CA LEU A 318 3.96 4.58 8.93
C LEU A 318 4.46 4.42 7.48
N ALA A 319 4.74 5.52 6.78
CA ALA A 319 5.23 5.45 5.40
C ALA A 319 6.60 4.76 5.28
N PRO A 320 7.58 4.96 6.20
CA PRO A 320 8.79 4.16 6.25
C PRO A 320 8.55 2.65 6.41
N ALA A 321 7.61 2.24 7.28
CA ALA A 321 7.27 0.85 7.48
C ALA A 321 6.64 0.23 6.21
N LEU A 322 5.72 0.95 5.55
CA LEU A 322 5.14 0.53 4.27
C LEU A 322 6.19 0.41 3.17
N ALA A 323 7.05 1.43 3.00
CA ALA A 323 8.12 1.40 1.99
C ALA A 323 9.09 0.23 2.21
N CYS A 324 9.42 -0.05 3.48
CA CYS A 324 10.27 -1.19 3.83
C CYS A 324 9.53 -2.52 3.61
N ALA A 325 8.22 -2.59 3.90
CA ALA A 325 7.40 -3.76 3.62
C ALA A 325 7.36 -4.08 2.12
N PHE A 326 7.29 -3.08 1.25
CA PHE A 326 7.32 -3.28 -0.20
C PHE A 326 8.61 -3.97 -0.65
N LEU A 327 9.76 -3.60 -0.07
CA LEU A 327 11.04 -4.30 -0.31
C LEU A 327 11.00 -5.75 0.18
N VAL A 328 10.41 -6.00 1.34
CA VAL A 328 10.29 -7.35 1.91
C VAL A 328 9.33 -8.20 1.07
N VAL A 329 8.21 -7.63 0.59
CA VAL A 329 7.31 -8.32 -0.36
C VAL A 329 8.04 -8.75 -1.61
N ASP A 330 8.78 -7.82 -2.24
CA ASP A 330 9.53 -8.10 -3.48
C ASP A 330 10.53 -9.25 -3.32
N ARG A 331 11.18 -9.33 -2.16
CA ARG A 331 12.15 -10.38 -1.83
C ARG A 331 11.53 -11.73 -1.47
N HIS A 332 10.35 -11.74 -0.87
CA HIS A 332 9.68 -12.95 -0.38
C HIS A 332 8.58 -13.47 -1.31
N ALA A 333 8.17 -12.68 -2.31
CA ALA A 333 7.21 -13.11 -3.30
C ALA A 333 7.79 -14.28 -4.12
N PRO A 334 7.09 -15.42 -4.21
CA PRO A 334 7.51 -16.50 -5.09
C PRO A 334 7.61 -16.00 -6.54
N ARG A 335 8.53 -16.57 -7.31
CA ARG A 335 8.69 -16.22 -8.73
C ARG A 335 7.35 -16.26 -9.45
N GLY A 336 7.06 -15.22 -10.22
CA GLY A 336 5.83 -15.12 -11.00
C GLY A 336 4.58 -14.76 -10.21
N THR A 337 4.69 -14.22 -8.97
CA THR A 337 3.54 -13.86 -8.12
C THR A 337 3.68 -12.50 -7.44
N VAL A 338 4.47 -11.59 -8.02
CA VAL A 338 4.81 -10.30 -7.37
C VAL A 338 3.59 -9.39 -7.25
N THR A 339 2.79 -9.25 -8.32
CA THR A 339 1.59 -8.42 -8.28
C THR A 339 0.54 -9.00 -7.32
N GLU A 340 0.37 -10.32 -7.32
CA GLU A 340 -0.49 -11.04 -6.37
C GLU A 340 -0.06 -10.79 -4.92
N ALA A 341 1.26 -10.84 -4.63
CA ALA A 341 1.82 -10.63 -3.30
C ALA A 341 1.57 -9.19 -2.79
N PHE A 342 1.77 -8.18 -3.63
CA PHE A 342 1.44 -6.79 -3.27
C PHE A 342 -0.07 -6.58 -3.09
N SER A 343 -0.90 -7.24 -3.88
CA SER A 343 -2.36 -7.17 -3.73
C SER A 343 -2.81 -7.79 -2.41
N TRP A 344 -2.21 -8.90 -1.98
CA TRP A 344 -2.44 -9.49 -0.66
C TRP A 344 -2.04 -8.55 0.48
N LEU A 345 -0.93 -7.82 0.35
CA LEU A 345 -0.52 -6.84 1.37
C LEU A 345 -1.59 -5.75 1.55
N VAL A 346 -2.07 -5.18 0.44
CA VAL A 346 -3.13 -4.15 0.47
C VAL A 346 -4.42 -4.71 1.07
N THR A 347 -4.81 -5.92 0.66
CA THR A 347 -6.02 -6.59 1.16
C THR A 347 -5.94 -6.84 2.66
N THR A 348 -4.87 -7.46 3.14
CA THR A 348 -4.73 -7.79 4.57
C THR A 348 -4.67 -6.55 5.45
N PHE A 349 -3.99 -5.50 5.00
CA PHE A 349 -3.98 -4.21 5.66
C PHE A 349 -5.39 -3.58 5.73
N GLY A 350 -6.13 -3.59 4.62
CA GLY A 350 -7.50 -3.06 4.55
C GLY A 350 -8.48 -3.84 5.42
N VAL A 351 -8.41 -5.18 5.41
CA VAL A 351 -9.23 -6.04 6.28
C VAL A 351 -8.89 -5.80 7.75
N GLY A 352 -7.60 -5.67 8.07
CA GLY A 352 -7.15 -5.29 9.41
C GLY A 352 -7.75 -3.96 9.84
N SER A 353 -7.70 -2.93 8.97
CA SER A 353 -8.26 -1.60 9.27
C SER A 353 -9.78 -1.64 9.52
N ALA A 354 -10.51 -2.40 8.71
CA ALA A 354 -11.95 -2.58 8.91
C ALA A 354 -12.25 -3.26 10.25
N LEU A 355 -11.50 -4.31 10.60
CA LEU A 355 -11.66 -4.98 11.89
C LEU A 355 -11.26 -4.07 13.06
N GLY A 356 -10.19 -3.29 12.91
CA GLY A 356 -9.77 -2.31 13.91
C GLY A 356 -10.85 -1.30 14.22
N SER A 357 -11.49 -0.75 13.18
CA SER A 357 -12.64 0.14 13.32
C SER A 357 -13.83 -0.55 14.03
N ALA A 358 -14.12 -1.80 13.65
CA ALA A 358 -15.22 -2.58 14.23
C ALA A 358 -15.00 -2.92 15.71
N VAL A 359 -13.74 -3.14 16.12
CA VAL A 359 -13.39 -3.43 17.53
C VAL A 359 -13.31 -2.14 18.36
N ALA A 360 -12.79 -1.06 17.77
CA ALA A 360 -12.64 0.21 18.48
C ALA A 360 -13.99 0.86 18.83
N GLY A 361 -15.03 0.71 17.99
CA GLY A 361 -16.35 1.28 18.26
C GLY A 361 -16.91 0.84 19.62
N PRO A 362 -17.20 -0.45 19.84
CA PRO A 362 -17.66 -0.96 21.12
C PRO A 362 -16.69 -0.68 22.28
N ALA A 363 -15.37 -0.72 22.05
CA ALA A 363 -14.38 -0.41 23.08
C ALA A 363 -14.54 1.04 23.57
N VAL A 364 -14.71 2.00 22.65
CA VAL A 364 -14.95 3.41 22.99
C VAL A 364 -16.27 3.59 23.73
N GLU A 365 -17.36 2.95 23.29
CA GLU A 365 -18.68 3.03 23.95
C GLU A 365 -18.65 2.48 25.38
N LEU A 366 -17.91 1.40 25.62
CA LEU A 366 -17.85 0.74 26.91
C LEU A 366 -16.84 1.36 27.90
N ALA A 367 -15.72 1.87 27.40
CA ALA A 367 -14.59 2.29 28.25
C ALA A 367 -13.97 3.65 27.85
N GLY A 368 -14.66 4.42 27.01
CA GLY A 368 -14.25 5.76 26.59
C GLY A 368 -13.15 5.78 25.53
N THR A 369 -12.83 6.99 25.05
CA THR A 369 -11.93 7.26 23.94
C THR A 369 -10.53 6.64 24.08
N ALA A 370 -9.99 6.60 25.31
CA ALA A 370 -8.68 5.99 25.59
C ALA A 370 -8.61 4.50 25.21
N SER A 371 -9.72 3.77 25.32
CA SER A 371 -9.78 2.35 24.96
C SER A 371 -9.63 2.10 23.45
N GLY A 372 -10.19 2.99 22.62
CA GLY A 372 -9.98 2.94 21.16
C GLY A 372 -8.51 3.11 20.78
N PHE A 373 -7.80 4.05 21.43
CA PHE A 373 -6.35 4.20 21.24
C PHE A 373 -5.56 3.04 21.86
N ALA A 374 -6.05 2.41 22.94
CA ALA A 374 -5.43 1.21 23.49
C ALA A 374 -5.49 0.02 22.51
N VAL A 375 -6.61 -0.16 21.81
CA VAL A 375 -6.73 -1.16 20.72
C VAL A 375 -5.69 -0.90 19.63
N ALA A 376 -5.46 0.36 19.26
CA ALA A 376 -4.44 0.72 18.29
C ALA A 376 -3.02 0.39 18.77
N GLY A 377 -2.69 0.75 20.01
CA GLY A 377 -1.41 0.42 20.66
C GLY A 377 -1.18 -1.09 20.72
N ALA A 378 -2.19 -1.85 21.15
CA ALA A 378 -2.15 -3.31 21.17
C ALA A 378 -1.93 -3.89 19.77
N GLY A 379 -2.66 -3.39 18.76
CA GLY A 379 -2.47 -3.79 17.37
C GLY A 379 -1.04 -3.58 16.89
N GLY A 380 -0.44 -2.42 17.16
CA GLY A 380 0.95 -2.12 16.84
C GLY A 380 1.93 -3.10 17.52
N LEU A 381 1.74 -3.38 18.81
CA LEU A 381 2.58 -4.33 19.56
C LEU A 381 2.44 -5.75 19.02
N VAL A 382 1.23 -6.20 18.68
CA VAL A 382 1.00 -7.53 18.08
C VAL A 382 1.65 -7.59 16.69
N ALA A 383 1.56 -6.53 15.88
CA ALA A 383 2.26 -6.44 14.59
C ALA A 383 3.77 -6.67 14.75
N PHE A 384 4.37 -6.01 15.74
CA PHE A 384 5.80 -6.22 16.07
C PHE A 384 6.08 -7.63 16.58
N ALA A 385 5.24 -8.16 17.47
CA ALA A 385 5.38 -9.51 18.02
C ALA A 385 5.34 -10.59 16.93
N VAL A 386 4.48 -10.43 15.91
CA VAL A 386 4.43 -11.32 14.75
C VAL A 386 5.77 -11.31 14.00
N LEU A 387 6.36 -10.13 13.71
CA LEU A 387 7.66 -10.03 13.04
C LEU A 387 8.80 -10.58 13.90
N LEU A 388 8.71 -10.47 15.20
CA LEU A 388 9.70 -11.02 16.13
C LEU A 388 9.63 -12.56 16.18
N ALA A 389 8.43 -13.11 16.33
CA ALA A 389 8.19 -14.55 16.37
C ALA A 389 8.57 -15.24 15.04
N THR A 390 8.40 -14.56 13.91
CA THR A 390 8.66 -15.09 12.57
C THR A 390 10.05 -14.74 12.03
N THR A 391 10.97 -14.28 12.86
CA THR A 391 12.32 -13.85 12.48
C THR A 391 13.07 -14.93 11.66
N ARG A 392 12.94 -16.20 12.03
CA ARG A 392 13.60 -17.32 11.32
C ARG A 392 13.07 -17.50 9.91
N VAL A 393 11.78 -17.28 9.71
CA VAL A 393 11.10 -17.44 8.42
C VAL A 393 11.38 -16.25 7.49
N LEU A 394 11.57 -15.07 8.06
CA LEU A 394 11.91 -13.84 7.35
C LEU A 394 13.41 -13.73 7.02
N HIS A 395 14.25 -14.66 7.50
CA HIS A 395 15.68 -14.62 7.20
C HIS A 395 15.94 -15.17 5.80
N VAL A 396 16.21 -14.30 4.84
CA VAL A 396 16.76 -14.69 3.54
C VAL A 396 18.28 -14.69 3.67
N PRO A 397 18.96 -15.83 3.47
CA PRO A 397 20.42 -15.83 3.47
C PRO A 397 20.93 -14.89 2.38
N THR A 398 21.72 -13.91 2.77
CA THR A 398 22.46 -13.07 1.81
C THR A 398 23.39 -13.98 1.05
N ALA A 399 23.21 -14.13 -0.27
CA ALA A 399 24.18 -14.84 -1.09
C ALA A 399 25.56 -14.21 -0.85
N PRO A 400 26.62 -15.00 -0.57
CA PRO A 400 27.97 -14.43 -0.43
C PRO A 400 28.31 -13.69 -1.72
N ALA A 401 28.82 -12.47 -1.57
CA ALA A 401 29.26 -11.67 -2.70
C ALA A 401 30.17 -12.52 -3.61
N ALA A 402 29.80 -12.66 -4.88
CA ALA A 402 30.47 -13.48 -5.89
C ALA A 402 31.89 -12.99 -6.24
N GLY A 403 32.59 -12.36 -5.30
CA GLY A 403 33.93 -11.75 -5.45
C GLY A 403 35.08 -12.46 -4.73
N ALA A 404 34.83 -13.53 -3.97
CA ALA A 404 35.91 -14.13 -3.14
C ALA A 404 36.47 -15.45 -3.68
N ARG A 405 36.14 -15.89 -4.89
CA ARG A 405 36.65 -17.15 -5.45
C ARG A 405 37.76 -17.02 -6.53
N HIS A 406 38.33 -15.82 -6.71
CA HIS A 406 39.44 -15.64 -7.69
C HIS A 406 40.78 -15.24 -7.07
N ALA A 407 41.02 -15.46 -5.80
CA ALA A 407 42.27 -15.12 -5.16
C ALA A 407 42.96 -16.29 -4.43
N VAL A 408 42.76 -17.55 -4.87
CA VAL A 408 43.62 -18.65 -4.45
C VAL A 408 43.87 -19.53 -5.65
N GLY A 409 45.04 -19.42 -6.26
CA GLY A 409 45.51 -20.41 -7.24
C GLY A 409 46.38 -19.88 -8.37
N THR A 410 47.40 -19.10 -8.09
CA THR A 410 48.56 -18.94 -8.97
C THR A 410 49.83 -18.82 -8.16
N ASP A 411 50.24 -19.97 -7.55
CA ASP A 411 51.61 -20.21 -7.17
C ASP A 411 51.82 -21.74 -7.25
N GLY A 412 52.36 -22.16 -8.36
CA GLY A 412 52.87 -23.50 -8.58
C GLY A 412 54.12 -23.43 -9.45
N PRO A 413 55.22 -24.04 -9.07
CA PRO A 413 56.55 -23.68 -9.53
C PRO A 413 56.91 -24.24 -10.91
N ALA A 414 57.74 -23.47 -11.60
CA ALA A 414 58.51 -23.89 -12.76
C ALA A 414 59.42 -25.08 -12.42
N ALA A 415 59.33 -26.17 -13.18
CA ALA A 415 60.36 -27.20 -13.28
C ALA A 415 60.74 -27.41 -14.72
N ALA A 416 61.99 -27.06 -14.99
CA ALA A 416 62.75 -27.28 -16.24
C ALA A 416 63.13 -28.78 -16.39
N HIS A 417 63.54 -29.08 -17.58
CA HIS A 417 64.21 -30.25 -18.14
C HIS A 417 63.36 -31.00 -19.17
N GLY A 418 63.77 -31.25 -20.37
CA GLY A 418 65.10 -31.34 -20.93
C GLY A 418 64.93 -32.07 -22.28
N GLU A 419 65.63 -31.60 -23.26
CA GLU A 419 66.12 -32.26 -24.47
C GLU A 419 65.91 -33.76 -24.63
N LYS A 420 65.49 -34.19 -25.84
CA LYS A 420 66.30 -35.01 -26.77
C LYS A 420 65.51 -35.44 -28.01
N ASN A 421 65.97 -34.96 -29.15
CA ASN A 421 66.46 -35.67 -30.35
C ASN A 421 65.71 -36.95 -30.85
N THR A 422 65.14 -36.74 -32.03
CA THR A 422 65.31 -37.43 -33.35
C THR A 422 65.40 -39.00 -33.34
N PRO A 423 65.19 -39.69 -34.46
CA PRO A 423 65.18 -39.23 -35.85
C PRO A 423 63.80 -39.22 -36.54
#